data_c7cabd42a7537dada60b97d0ca4de23c
#
_entry.id   c7cabd42a7537dada60b97d0ca4de23c
#
_cell.length_a   1.000
_cell.length_b   1.000
_cell.length_c   1.000
_cell.angle_alpha   90.00
_cell.angle_beta   90.00
_cell.angle_gamma   90.00
#
_symmetry.space_group_name_H-M   'P 1'
#
loop_
_entity.id
_entity.type
_entity.pdbx_description
1 polymer ?
#
loop_
_entity_poly.entity_id
_entity_poly.type
_entity_poly.pdbx_seq_one_letter_code
_entity_poly.pdbx_strand_id
1 'polypeptide(L)'
;QSDDFIYSKTDGLDSHVSQNGSNFSGGQKQRLSIARALARNAEIYIFDDTFSALDYKTDKILRSELKEEMHDSTCIIVAQRIGTIMNADLILVIDDGKIVGKGTHKELLKTNKTYQEIAFSQLSKEELENA
;
A
#
# COMPACT_ATOMS: atom_id res chain seq x y z
N GLN A 1 5.92 -3.42 12.70
CA GLN A 1 5.32 -4.60 12.01
C GLN A 1 6.38 -5.58 11.46
N SER A 2 7.68 -5.34 11.71
CA SER A 2 8.75 -6.25 11.31
C SER A 2 9.46 -6.90 12.50
N ASP A 3 9.25 -6.40 13.68
CA ASP A 3 9.95 -6.77 14.91
C ASP A 3 9.79 -8.25 15.24
N ASP A 4 8.57 -8.78 15.20
CA ASP A 4 8.25 -10.15 15.53
C ASP A 4 9.09 -11.16 14.75
N PHE A 5 9.16 -11.02 13.43
CA PHE A 5 9.90 -11.99 12.61
C PHE A 5 11.41 -11.74 12.60
N ILE A 6 11.87 -10.51 12.85
CA ILE A 6 13.30 -10.20 12.98
C ILE A 6 13.84 -10.78 14.29
N TYR A 7 13.20 -10.45 15.41
CA TYR A 7 13.66 -10.90 16.73
C TYR A 7 13.30 -12.37 17.05
N SER A 8 12.48 -13.03 16.25
CA SER A 8 12.34 -14.49 16.31
C SER A 8 13.53 -15.25 15.75
N LYS A 9 14.43 -14.58 15.02
CA LYS A 9 15.68 -15.17 14.53
C LYS A 9 16.78 -15.10 15.58
N THR A 10 17.66 -16.08 15.60
CA THR A 10 18.74 -16.20 16.59
C THR A 10 19.63 -14.96 16.66
N ASP A 11 19.95 -14.39 15.50
CA ASP A 11 20.87 -13.24 15.39
C ASP A 11 20.12 -11.90 15.23
N GLY A 12 18.77 -11.89 15.35
CA GLY A 12 17.97 -10.69 15.27
C GLY A 12 18.27 -9.87 14.01
N LEU A 13 18.69 -8.60 14.20
CA LEU A 13 19.05 -7.69 13.11
C LEU A 13 20.33 -8.11 12.36
N ASP A 14 21.21 -8.88 12.96
CA ASP A 14 22.45 -9.39 12.34
C ASP A 14 22.21 -10.70 11.56
N SER A 15 20.97 -11.14 11.47
CA SER A 15 20.61 -12.37 10.78
C SER A 15 21.00 -12.33 9.31
N HIS A 16 21.60 -13.42 8.83
CA HIS A 16 22.02 -13.57 7.43
C HIS A 16 20.83 -13.44 6.47
N VAL A 17 21.00 -12.64 5.44
CA VAL A 17 20.06 -12.51 4.31
C VAL A 17 20.63 -13.32 3.13
N SER A 18 19.96 -14.40 2.77
CA SER A 18 20.34 -15.22 1.63
C SER A 18 20.17 -14.47 0.31
N GLN A 19 20.81 -14.96 -0.75
CA GLN A 19 20.70 -14.37 -2.08
C GLN A 19 19.23 -14.17 -2.47
N ASN A 20 18.87 -12.97 -2.92
CA ASN A 20 17.51 -12.53 -3.25
C ASN A 20 16.52 -12.64 -2.06
N GLY A 21 17.01 -12.71 -0.83
CA GLY A 21 16.18 -12.84 0.37
C GLY A 21 15.35 -14.13 0.37
N SER A 22 15.88 -15.24 -0.16
CA SER A 22 15.14 -16.52 -0.29
C SER A 22 14.70 -17.12 1.04
N ASN A 23 15.32 -16.68 2.15
CA ASN A 23 14.96 -17.06 3.51
C ASN A 23 13.90 -16.17 4.18
N PHE A 24 13.24 -15.28 3.41
CA PHE A 24 12.12 -14.44 3.85
C PHE A 24 10.89 -14.68 2.99
N SER A 25 9.70 -14.60 3.59
CA SER A 25 8.43 -14.60 2.85
C SER A 25 8.26 -13.32 2.02
N GLY A 26 7.36 -13.33 1.03
CA GLY A 26 7.06 -12.15 0.22
C GLY A 26 6.65 -10.95 1.06
N GLY A 27 5.74 -11.13 2.01
CA GLY A 27 5.31 -10.08 2.93
C GLY A 27 6.42 -9.58 3.86
N GLN A 28 7.33 -10.44 4.31
CA GLN A 28 8.51 -10.03 5.09
C GLN A 28 9.45 -9.18 4.26
N LYS A 29 9.72 -9.56 3.00
CA LYS A 29 10.53 -8.77 2.06
C LYS A 29 9.91 -7.40 1.80
N GLN A 30 8.60 -7.33 1.60
CA GLN A 30 7.91 -6.06 1.40
C GLN A 30 8.04 -5.15 2.63
N ARG A 31 7.79 -5.66 3.84
CA ARG A 31 7.95 -4.88 5.08
C ARG A 31 9.38 -4.38 5.29
N LEU A 32 10.38 -5.21 5.01
CA LEU A 32 11.80 -4.78 5.09
C LEU A 32 12.12 -3.71 4.03
N SER A 33 11.57 -3.81 2.83
CA SER A 33 11.76 -2.79 1.79
C SER A 33 11.12 -1.46 2.17
N ILE A 34 9.94 -1.49 2.79
CA ILE A 34 9.28 -0.30 3.34
C ILE A 34 10.13 0.33 4.45
N ALA A 35 10.59 -0.47 5.43
CA ALA A 35 11.44 0.03 6.51
C ALA A 35 12.72 0.69 5.98
N ARG A 36 13.34 0.09 4.96
CA ARG A 36 14.51 0.65 4.30
C ARG A 36 14.21 1.99 3.59
N ALA A 37 13.03 2.14 2.99
CA ALA A 37 12.63 3.38 2.36
C ALA A 37 12.40 4.49 3.41
N LEU A 38 11.70 4.18 4.50
CA LEU A 38 11.45 5.11 5.60
C LEU A 38 12.72 5.63 6.26
N ALA A 39 13.71 4.75 6.46
CA ALA A 39 15.01 5.12 7.05
C ALA A 39 15.75 6.22 6.26
N ARG A 40 15.34 6.53 5.03
CA ARG A 40 15.92 7.59 4.20
C ARG A 40 15.33 8.97 4.49
N ASN A 41 14.22 9.05 5.18
CA ASN A 41 13.49 10.29 5.48
C ASN A 41 13.31 11.18 4.23
N ALA A 42 12.64 10.64 3.21
CA ALA A 42 12.50 11.28 1.90
C ALA A 42 11.31 12.25 1.86
N GLU A 43 11.38 13.28 1.02
CA GLU A 43 10.27 14.20 0.76
C GLU A 43 9.17 13.55 -0.10
N ILE A 44 9.55 12.56 -0.92
CA ILE A 44 8.63 11.83 -1.82
C ILE A 44 8.87 10.34 -1.66
N TYR A 45 7.82 9.58 -1.39
CA TYR A 45 7.80 8.13 -1.38
C TYR A 45 6.96 7.59 -2.54
N ILE A 46 7.47 6.58 -3.21
CA ILE A 46 6.74 5.87 -4.28
C ILE A 46 6.59 4.41 -3.86
N PHE A 47 5.35 3.97 -3.73
CA PHE A 47 4.96 2.60 -3.41
C PHE A 47 4.33 1.95 -4.64
N ASP A 48 5.13 1.16 -5.37
CA ASP A 48 4.68 0.42 -6.55
C ASP A 48 4.32 -1.01 -6.15
N ASP A 49 3.02 -1.32 -6.14
CA ASP A 49 2.44 -2.61 -5.74
C ASP A 49 2.96 -3.16 -4.39
N THR A 50 3.39 -2.26 -3.52
CA THR A 50 4.17 -2.57 -2.31
C THR A 50 3.38 -3.34 -1.26
N PHE A 51 2.05 -3.30 -1.31
CA PHE A 51 1.16 -3.91 -0.31
C PHE A 51 0.50 -5.21 -0.78
N SER A 52 0.77 -5.67 -2.00
CA SER A 52 0.06 -6.79 -2.65
C SER A 52 0.26 -8.15 -1.97
N ALA A 53 1.45 -8.42 -1.40
CA ALA A 53 1.75 -9.67 -0.70
C ALA A 53 1.43 -9.64 0.81
N LEU A 54 0.79 -8.57 1.30
CA LEU A 54 0.37 -8.47 2.69
C LEU A 54 -1.07 -8.98 2.85
N ASP A 55 -1.34 -9.65 3.97
CA ASP A 55 -2.71 -9.91 4.40
C ASP A 55 -3.42 -8.62 4.79
N TYR A 56 -4.75 -8.62 4.74
CA TYR A 56 -5.58 -7.43 4.94
C TYR A 56 -5.33 -6.73 6.30
N LYS A 57 -5.13 -7.50 7.36
CA LYS A 57 -4.90 -6.96 8.71
C LYS A 57 -3.56 -6.25 8.80
N THR A 58 -2.50 -6.90 8.32
CA THR A 58 -1.13 -6.34 8.28
C THR A 58 -1.08 -5.10 7.38
N ASP A 59 -1.70 -5.15 6.21
CA ASP A 59 -1.79 -4.02 5.27
C ASP A 59 -2.46 -2.80 5.94
N LYS A 60 -3.61 -2.99 6.60
CA LYS A 60 -4.34 -1.90 7.25
C LYS A 60 -3.53 -1.25 8.37
N ILE A 61 -2.90 -2.04 9.25
CA ILE A 61 -2.10 -1.54 10.36
C ILE A 61 -0.89 -0.78 9.82
N LEU A 62 -0.16 -1.39 8.87
CA LEU A 62 1.03 -0.79 8.30
C LEU A 62 0.74 0.55 7.63
N ARG A 63 -0.35 0.67 6.87
CA ARG A 63 -0.74 1.94 6.23
C ARG A 63 -1.13 3.01 7.24
N SER A 64 -1.75 2.63 8.36
CA SER A 64 -2.05 3.57 9.45
C SER A 64 -0.77 4.14 10.05
N GLU A 65 0.21 3.28 10.34
CA GLU A 65 1.53 3.69 10.87
C GLU A 65 2.31 4.55 9.85
N LEU A 66 2.30 4.14 8.57
CA LEU A 66 2.96 4.90 7.51
C LEU A 66 2.38 6.31 7.34
N LYS A 67 1.08 6.47 7.52
CA LYS A 67 0.44 7.79 7.42
C LYS A 67 0.92 8.74 8.51
N GLU A 68 1.17 8.24 9.72
CA GLU A 68 1.71 9.04 10.81
C GLU A 68 3.18 9.40 10.59
N GLU A 69 4.00 8.44 10.15
CA GLU A 69 5.43 8.63 9.91
C GLU A 69 5.74 9.53 8.70
N MET A 70 4.84 9.57 7.71
CA MET A 70 5.05 10.29 6.45
C MET A 70 4.16 11.54 6.31
N HIS A 71 3.65 12.09 7.42
CA HIS A 71 2.69 13.20 7.40
C HIS A 71 3.18 14.45 6.65
N ASP A 72 4.49 14.69 6.61
CA ASP A 72 5.12 15.82 5.90
C ASP A 72 5.65 15.45 4.51
N SER A 73 5.38 14.22 4.04
CA SER A 73 5.92 13.72 2.77
C SER A 73 4.83 13.52 1.73
N THR A 74 5.19 13.62 0.46
CA THR A 74 4.30 13.24 -0.64
C THR A 74 4.36 11.73 -0.88
N CYS A 75 3.22 11.05 -0.84
CA CYS A 75 3.13 9.61 -1.10
C CYS A 75 2.44 9.34 -2.43
N ILE A 76 3.12 8.66 -3.35
CA ILE A 76 2.57 8.14 -4.60
C ILE A 76 2.39 6.64 -4.44
N ILE A 77 1.15 6.16 -4.52
CA ILE A 77 0.83 4.75 -4.35
C ILE A 77 0.26 4.20 -5.64
N VAL A 78 0.94 3.23 -6.23
CA VAL A 78 0.42 2.45 -7.35
C VAL A 78 -0.17 1.17 -6.78
N ALA A 79 -1.45 0.97 -6.96
CA ALA A 79 -2.16 -0.20 -6.42
C ALA A 79 -3.34 -0.61 -7.30
N GLN A 80 -3.65 -1.91 -7.24
CA GLN A 80 -4.81 -2.50 -7.92
C GLN A 80 -6.00 -2.67 -6.96
N ARG A 81 -5.80 -2.53 -5.65
CA ARG A 81 -6.84 -2.68 -4.63
C ARG A 81 -7.42 -1.32 -4.25
N ILE A 82 -8.73 -1.17 -4.38
CA ILE A 82 -9.46 0.05 -3.98
C ILE A 82 -9.23 0.36 -2.49
N GLY A 83 -9.29 -0.64 -1.62
CA GLY A 83 -9.04 -0.47 -0.19
C GLY A 83 -7.67 0.13 0.16
N THR A 84 -6.69 0.05 -0.74
CA THR A 84 -5.37 0.66 -0.54
C THR A 84 -5.37 2.17 -0.80
N ILE A 85 -6.19 2.63 -1.75
CA ILE A 85 -6.15 4.01 -2.26
C ILE A 85 -7.40 4.83 -1.90
N MET A 86 -8.46 4.25 -1.36
CA MET A 86 -9.74 4.94 -1.13
C MET A 86 -9.64 6.15 -0.21
N ASN A 87 -8.63 6.21 0.64
CA ASN A 87 -8.37 7.34 1.56
C ASN A 87 -7.28 8.30 1.04
N ALA A 88 -6.86 8.18 -0.22
CA ALA A 88 -5.90 9.11 -0.82
C ALA A 88 -6.58 10.47 -1.10
N ASP A 89 -5.80 11.54 -0.97
CA ASP A 89 -6.25 12.91 -1.25
C ASP A 89 -6.59 13.10 -2.74
N LEU A 90 -5.90 12.35 -3.60
CA LEU A 90 -6.11 12.37 -5.04
C LEU A 90 -5.90 10.97 -5.63
N ILE A 91 -6.83 10.51 -6.42
CA ILE A 91 -6.74 9.25 -7.18
C ILE A 91 -6.70 9.57 -8.67
N LEU A 92 -5.77 8.94 -9.37
CA LEU A 92 -5.70 8.94 -10.82
C LEU A 92 -6.10 7.54 -11.31
N VAL A 93 -7.12 7.48 -12.16
CA VAL A 93 -7.55 6.23 -12.81
C VAL A 93 -6.85 6.14 -14.16
N ILE A 94 -6.08 5.07 -14.35
CA ILE A 94 -5.31 4.85 -15.57
C ILE A 94 -5.90 3.65 -16.31
N ASP A 95 -6.19 3.82 -17.58
CA ASP A 95 -6.67 2.77 -18.47
C ASP A 95 -5.98 2.93 -19.83
N ASP A 96 -5.47 1.84 -20.36
CA ASP A 96 -4.69 1.81 -21.63
C ASP A 96 -3.64 2.93 -21.72
N GLY A 97 -2.87 3.13 -20.63
CA GLY A 97 -1.81 4.14 -20.55
C GLY A 97 -2.29 5.60 -20.52
N LYS A 98 -3.59 5.85 -20.34
CA LYS A 98 -4.18 7.20 -20.28
C LYS A 98 -4.87 7.44 -18.95
N ILE A 99 -4.86 8.68 -18.48
CA ILE A 99 -5.64 9.09 -17.33
C ILE A 99 -7.10 9.26 -17.78
N VAL A 100 -7.97 8.36 -17.32
CA VAL A 100 -9.42 8.36 -17.64
C VAL A 100 -10.27 8.90 -16.49
N GLY A 101 -9.67 9.17 -15.33
CA GLY A 101 -10.33 9.76 -14.17
C GLY A 101 -9.37 10.39 -13.19
N LYS A 102 -9.83 11.45 -12.51
CA LYS A 102 -9.09 12.15 -11.48
C LYS A 102 -10.06 12.67 -10.43
N GLY A 103 -9.78 12.44 -9.16
CA GLY A 103 -10.60 12.92 -8.04
C GLY A 103 -10.40 12.10 -6.78
N THR A 104 -11.22 12.33 -5.77
CA THR A 104 -11.34 11.54 -4.56
C THR A 104 -12.13 10.26 -4.82
N HIS A 105 -12.05 9.30 -3.91
CA HIS A 105 -12.86 8.08 -3.98
C HIS A 105 -14.36 8.37 -4.16
N LYS A 106 -14.92 9.28 -3.36
CA LYS A 106 -16.34 9.67 -3.43
C LYS A 106 -16.75 10.31 -4.75
N GLU A 107 -15.89 11.12 -5.33
CA GLU A 107 -16.12 11.76 -6.63
C GLU A 107 -16.07 10.72 -7.75
N LEU A 108 -15.06 9.86 -7.75
CA LEU A 108 -14.88 8.85 -8.78
C LEU A 108 -15.97 7.78 -8.75
N LEU A 109 -16.44 7.38 -7.57
CA LEU A 109 -17.60 6.49 -7.42
C LEU A 109 -18.87 7.06 -8.06
N LYS A 110 -19.01 8.39 -8.12
CA LYS A 110 -20.20 9.04 -8.72
C LYS A 110 -20.05 9.31 -10.21
N THR A 111 -18.82 9.55 -10.66
CA THR A 111 -18.60 10.16 -11.98
C THR A 111 -17.78 9.32 -12.95
N ASN A 112 -17.02 8.34 -12.48
CA ASN A 112 -16.10 7.59 -13.34
C ASN A 112 -16.48 6.11 -13.44
N LYS A 113 -16.90 5.71 -14.64
CA LYS A 113 -17.37 4.34 -14.90
C LYS A 113 -16.30 3.28 -14.71
N THR A 114 -15.07 3.51 -15.19
CA THR A 114 -13.94 2.58 -15.00
C THR A 114 -13.63 2.37 -13.52
N TYR A 115 -13.62 3.45 -12.74
CA TYR A 115 -13.41 3.35 -11.30
C TYR A 115 -14.54 2.59 -10.58
N GLN A 116 -15.79 2.84 -10.97
CA GLN A 116 -16.95 2.12 -10.44
C GLN A 116 -16.84 0.61 -10.70
N GLU A 117 -16.51 0.21 -11.92
CA GLU A 117 -16.35 -1.20 -12.29
C GLU A 117 -15.30 -1.90 -11.42
N ILE A 118 -14.16 -1.26 -11.19
CA ILE A 118 -13.10 -1.76 -10.31
C ILE A 118 -13.60 -1.83 -8.85
N ALA A 119 -14.21 -0.76 -8.34
CA ALA A 119 -14.68 -0.69 -6.97
C ALA A 119 -15.77 -1.73 -6.68
N PHE A 120 -16.76 -1.88 -7.56
CA PHE A 120 -17.85 -2.83 -7.39
C PHE A 120 -17.40 -4.31 -7.50
N SER A 121 -16.27 -4.56 -8.16
CA SER A 121 -15.67 -5.90 -8.20
C SER A 121 -14.94 -6.28 -6.91
N GLN A 122 -14.57 -5.31 -6.07
CA GLN A 122 -13.69 -5.51 -4.92
C GLN A 122 -14.33 -5.19 -3.56
N LEU A 123 -15.28 -4.25 -3.52
CA LEU A 123 -15.92 -3.78 -2.29
C LEU A 123 -17.28 -4.44 -2.08
N SER A 124 -17.61 -4.72 -0.83
CA SER A 124 -18.95 -5.15 -0.43
C SER A 124 -19.94 -3.98 -0.53
N LYS A 125 -21.25 -4.29 -0.51
CA LYS A 125 -22.29 -3.25 -0.51
C LYS A 125 -22.18 -2.31 0.69
N GLU A 126 -21.88 -2.84 1.87
CA GLU A 126 -21.68 -2.04 3.08
C GLU A 126 -20.50 -1.07 2.96
N GLU A 127 -19.40 -1.49 2.37
CA GLU A 127 -18.22 -0.64 2.16
C GLU A 127 -18.50 0.46 1.13
N LEU A 128 -19.31 0.18 0.12
CA LEU A 128 -19.73 1.17 -0.88
C LEU A 128 -20.71 2.21 -0.32
N GLU A 129 -21.60 1.82 0.62
CA GLU A 129 -22.57 2.72 1.24
C GLU A 129 -21.91 3.65 2.28
N ASN A 130 -20.81 3.22 2.89
CA ASN A 130 -20.06 3.98 3.89
C ASN A 130 -18.92 4.84 3.29
N ALA A 131 -18.72 4.78 1.99
CA ALA A 131 -17.73 5.54 1.24
C ALA A 131 -18.31 6.86 0.75
#